data_a6cd713c634a2c9fca6b34903761a79c
#
_entry.id   a6cd713c634a2c9fca6b34903761a79c
#
_cell.length_a   1.000
_cell.length_b   1.000
_cell.length_c   1.000
_cell.angle_alpha   90.00
_cell.angle_beta   90.00
_cell.angle_gamma   90.00
#
_symmetry.space_group_name_H-M   'P 1'
#
loop_
_entity.id
_entity.type
_entity.pdbx_description
1 polymer ?
#
loop_
_entity_poly.entity_id
_entity_poly.type
_entity_poly.pdbx_seq_one_letter_code
_entity_poly.pdbx_strand_id
1 'polypeptide(L)'
;MSTLPVAQAQARAQAQAQVAIRASVEQLRAALGEQPVPRVALLLGSGWAGAADAVRDAVDVDYAQLPAFPELAVGGHTGRVRLGTLGGRPVAMLLGRAHAYESGEAHAMRGAVRTLAQLGCRVLVQTNAAGSLHASMPPGSLMALSDHLNLPQRSPLVHERDDSRFVDLREAYDPALRAHARRCAHSLGLMLHEGVYAWVLGPQFETPAEIRMLRTLGADAVGMSTVPETILARHAGLRVLALSLVTNLACGVGDEALSHAHTLQAAAQAGAGASALLQAIVANLEDPV
;
A
#
# COMPACT_ATOMS: atom_id res chain seq x y z
N MET A 1 -20.04 16.98 -33.81
CA MET A 1 -19.60 15.89 -32.89
C MET A 1 -20.51 15.94 -31.67
N SER A 2 -21.39 14.96 -31.50
CA SER A 2 -22.37 14.90 -30.39
C SER A 2 -21.62 14.57 -29.12
N THR A 3 -21.52 15.52 -28.19
CA THR A 3 -21.00 15.28 -26.84
C THR A 3 -22.04 14.44 -26.09
N LEU A 4 -21.69 13.18 -25.79
CA LEU A 4 -22.50 12.36 -24.88
C LEU A 4 -22.72 13.12 -23.56
N PRO A 5 -23.93 13.09 -22.98
CA PRO A 5 -24.17 13.64 -21.65
C PRO A 5 -23.13 13.08 -20.67
N VAL A 6 -22.58 13.92 -19.81
CA VAL A 6 -21.52 13.57 -18.83
C VAL A 6 -21.83 12.26 -18.08
N ALA A 7 -23.12 12.05 -17.75
CA ALA A 7 -23.61 10.83 -17.11
C ALA A 7 -23.38 9.55 -17.93
N GLN A 8 -23.56 9.59 -19.23
CA GLN A 8 -23.35 8.43 -20.11
C GLN A 8 -21.87 8.14 -20.33
N ALA A 9 -21.04 9.18 -20.48
CA ALA A 9 -19.60 9.04 -20.61
C ALA A 9 -18.98 8.36 -19.38
N GLN A 10 -19.39 8.78 -18.18
CA GLN A 10 -18.90 8.19 -16.94
C GLN A 10 -19.41 6.76 -16.72
N ALA A 11 -20.69 6.45 -17.06
CA ALA A 11 -21.21 5.08 -16.99
C ALA A 11 -20.43 4.14 -17.93
N ARG A 12 -20.09 4.62 -19.13
CA ARG A 12 -19.26 3.87 -20.07
C ARG A 12 -17.85 3.64 -19.53
N ALA A 13 -17.23 4.65 -18.91
CA ALA A 13 -15.91 4.51 -18.29
C ALA A 13 -15.92 3.49 -17.14
N GLN A 14 -16.96 3.48 -16.29
CA GLN A 14 -17.11 2.47 -15.24
C GLN A 14 -17.27 1.05 -15.82
N ALA A 15 -18.09 0.89 -16.87
CA ALA A 15 -18.26 -0.40 -17.53
C ALA A 15 -16.94 -0.90 -18.14
N GLN A 16 -16.18 -0.02 -18.79
CA GLN A 16 -14.86 -0.35 -19.34
C GLN A 16 -13.85 -0.74 -18.23
N ALA A 17 -13.84 0.00 -17.12
CA ALA A 17 -12.99 -0.34 -15.97
C ALA A 17 -13.36 -1.72 -15.41
N GLN A 18 -14.65 -2.06 -15.33
CA GLN A 18 -15.07 -3.38 -14.84
C GLN A 18 -14.67 -4.52 -15.81
N VAL A 19 -14.73 -4.28 -17.12
CA VAL A 19 -14.21 -5.24 -18.13
C VAL A 19 -12.70 -5.44 -17.96
N ALA A 20 -11.95 -4.37 -17.80
CA ALA A 20 -10.50 -4.44 -17.57
C ALA A 20 -10.15 -5.22 -16.29
N ILE A 21 -10.90 -4.99 -15.20
CA ILE A 21 -10.71 -5.73 -13.94
C ILE A 21 -10.95 -7.23 -14.15
N ARG A 22 -12.06 -7.62 -14.81
CA ARG A 22 -12.35 -9.03 -15.09
C ARG A 22 -11.26 -9.69 -15.93
N ALA A 23 -10.81 -9.03 -17.00
CA ALA A 23 -9.73 -9.52 -17.84
C ALA A 23 -8.42 -9.70 -17.03
N SER A 24 -8.10 -8.76 -16.13
CA SER A 24 -6.93 -8.89 -15.25
C SER A 24 -7.08 -10.06 -14.26
N VAL A 25 -8.28 -10.30 -13.71
CA VAL A 25 -8.54 -11.46 -12.85
C VAL A 25 -8.35 -12.78 -13.61
N GLU A 26 -8.86 -12.87 -14.85
CA GLU A 26 -8.71 -14.05 -15.70
C GLU A 26 -7.23 -14.34 -16.00
N GLN A 27 -6.46 -13.31 -16.32
CA GLN A 27 -5.01 -13.45 -16.55
C GLN A 27 -4.25 -13.91 -15.29
N LEU A 28 -4.56 -13.35 -14.12
CA LEU A 28 -3.95 -13.78 -12.87
C LEU A 28 -4.35 -15.22 -12.51
N ARG A 29 -5.60 -15.62 -12.76
CA ARG A 29 -6.04 -17.01 -12.58
C ARG A 29 -5.35 -17.97 -13.53
N ALA A 30 -5.18 -17.60 -14.78
CA ALA A 30 -4.43 -18.38 -15.76
C ALA A 30 -2.96 -18.55 -15.35
N ALA A 31 -2.33 -17.48 -14.80
CA ALA A 31 -0.98 -17.55 -14.30
C ALA A 31 -0.83 -18.42 -13.04
N LEU A 32 -1.85 -18.45 -12.16
CA LEU A 32 -1.89 -19.35 -11.00
C LEU A 32 -1.91 -20.83 -11.41
N GLY A 33 -2.52 -21.17 -12.55
CA GLY A 33 -2.71 -22.55 -12.93
C GLY A 33 -3.44 -23.37 -11.85
N GLU A 34 -2.77 -24.39 -11.31
CA GLU A 34 -3.29 -25.23 -10.23
C GLU A 34 -2.96 -24.71 -8.82
N GLN A 35 -2.21 -23.61 -8.71
CA GLN A 35 -1.89 -23.02 -7.41
C GLN A 35 -3.17 -22.49 -6.73
N PRO A 36 -3.24 -22.57 -5.39
CA PRO A 36 -4.40 -22.08 -4.65
C PRO A 36 -4.55 -20.56 -4.78
N VAL A 37 -5.80 -20.12 -4.87
CA VAL A 37 -6.14 -18.69 -4.97
C VAL A 37 -5.70 -17.94 -3.69
N PRO A 38 -4.91 -16.87 -3.80
CA PRO A 38 -4.41 -16.13 -2.65
C PRO A 38 -5.54 -15.42 -1.90
N ARG A 39 -5.53 -15.54 -0.57
CA ARG A 39 -6.42 -14.78 0.32
C ARG A 39 -5.74 -13.50 0.84
N VAL A 40 -4.42 -13.43 0.72
CA VAL A 40 -3.61 -12.30 1.18
C VAL A 40 -2.97 -11.63 -0.03
N ALA A 41 -3.21 -10.34 -0.16
CA ALA A 41 -2.51 -9.46 -1.08
C ALA A 41 -1.47 -8.64 -0.31
N LEU A 42 -0.31 -8.43 -0.93
CA LEU A 42 0.73 -7.53 -0.43
C LEU A 42 0.94 -6.41 -1.45
N LEU A 43 1.10 -5.17 -0.98
CA LEU A 43 1.48 -4.04 -1.83
C LEU A 43 2.78 -3.45 -1.30
N LEU A 44 3.88 -3.75 -1.98
CA LEU A 44 5.20 -3.33 -1.54
C LEU A 44 5.49 -1.89 -1.94
N GLY A 45 6.03 -1.15 -0.98
CA GLY A 45 6.59 0.19 -1.17
C GLY A 45 8.11 0.18 -1.14
N SER A 46 8.69 1.37 -1.23
CA SER A 46 10.14 1.58 -1.16
C SER A 46 10.74 0.97 0.11
N GLY A 47 11.85 0.23 -0.06
CA GLY A 47 12.56 -0.45 1.04
C GLY A 47 12.08 -1.86 1.37
N TRP A 48 11.01 -2.34 0.74
CA TRP A 48 10.42 -3.64 1.06
C TRP A 48 10.64 -4.69 -0.05
N ALA A 49 11.40 -4.37 -1.09
CA ALA A 49 11.62 -5.24 -2.25
C ALA A 49 12.20 -6.61 -1.87
N GLY A 50 13.08 -6.68 -0.85
CA GLY A 50 13.65 -7.95 -0.38
C GLY A 50 12.63 -8.97 0.13
N ALA A 51 11.41 -8.54 0.50
CA ALA A 51 10.34 -9.47 0.85
C ALA A 51 9.86 -10.32 -0.35
N ALA A 52 10.04 -9.82 -1.56
CA ALA A 52 9.66 -10.53 -2.78
C ALA A 52 10.54 -11.75 -3.05
N ASP A 53 11.80 -11.73 -2.61
CA ASP A 53 12.76 -12.84 -2.81
C ASP A 53 12.41 -14.06 -1.96
N ALA A 54 11.60 -13.86 -0.90
CA ALA A 54 11.13 -14.96 -0.03
C ALA A 54 9.91 -15.69 -0.57
N VAL A 55 9.30 -15.23 -1.67
CA VAL A 55 8.16 -15.90 -2.32
C VAL A 55 8.65 -17.11 -3.07
N ARG A 56 8.12 -18.30 -2.72
CA ARG A 56 8.43 -19.59 -3.38
C ARG A 56 7.38 -19.88 -4.46
N ASP A 57 7.76 -20.71 -5.41
CA ASP A 57 6.93 -21.13 -6.56
C ASP A 57 6.34 -19.91 -7.30
N ALA A 58 7.18 -18.88 -7.42
CA ALA A 58 6.76 -17.57 -7.90
C ALA A 58 6.48 -17.55 -9.40
N VAL A 59 5.33 -16.97 -9.75
CA VAL A 59 4.98 -16.61 -11.13
C VAL A 59 4.76 -15.11 -11.18
N ASP A 60 5.50 -14.43 -12.06
CA ASP A 60 5.39 -12.98 -12.25
C ASP A 60 4.52 -12.67 -13.46
N VAL A 61 3.62 -11.70 -13.30
CA VAL A 61 2.78 -11.13 -14.36
C VAL A 61 3.04 -9.63 -14.41
N ASP A 62 3.53 -9.12 -15.53
CA ASP A 62 3.81 -7.68 -15.68
C ASP A 62 2.51 -6.86 -15.66
N TYR A 63 2.52 -5.68 -15.05
CA TYR A 63 1.36 -4.77 -15.03
C TYR A 63 0.88 -4.42 -16.44
N ALA A 64 1.80 -4.31 -17.39
CA ALA A 64 1.47 -4.05 -18.80
C ALA A 64 0.58 -5.14 -19.44
N GLN A 65 0.57 -6.35 -18.90
CA GLN A 65 -0.31 -7.44 -19.32
C GLN A 65 -1.70 -7.38 -18.67
N LEU A 66 -1.87 -6.56 -17.61
CA LEU A 66 -3.08 -6.49 -16.80
C LEU A 66 -3.84 -5.18 -17.12
N PRO A 67 -4.93 -5.23 -17.90
CA PRO A 67 -5.61 -4.04 -18.41
C PRO A 67 -6.14 -3.07 -17.32
N ALA A 68 -6.30 -3.54 -16.08
CA ALA A 68 -6.76 -2.72 -14.96
C ALA A 68 -5.62 -2.10 -14.14
N PHE A 69 -4.35 -2.39 -14.47
CA PHE A 69 -3.20 -1.94 -13.70
C PHE A 69 -2.58 -0.67 -14.29
N PRO A 70 -2.01 0.21 -13.44
CA PRO A 70 -1.38 1.43 -13.92
C PRO A 70 0.00 1.16 -14.52
N GLU A 71 0.43 2.07 -15.37
CA GLU A 71 1.86 2.23 -15.68
C GLU A 71 2.56 2.89 -14.49
N LEU A 72 3.80 2.50 -14.21
CA LEU A 72 4.61 3.04 -13.10
C LEU A 72 5.77 3.86 -13.64
N ALA A 73 6.02 5.03 -13.06
CA ALA A 73 7.11 5.91 -13.45
C ALA A 73 8.23 6.01 -12.39
N VAL A 74 7.96 5.58 -11.13
CA VAL A 74 8.93 5.69 -10.03
C VAL A 74 9.99 4.60 -10.10
N GLY A 75 11.26 5.00 -10.03
CA GLY A 75 12.40 4.09 -9.97
C GLY A 75 12.33 3.16 -8.75
N GLY A 76 12.68 1.87 -8.96
CA GLY A 76 12.61 0.83 -7.93
C GLY A 76 11.27 0.08 -7.86
N HIS A 77 10.26 0.51 -8.60
CA HIS A 77 9.01 -0.22 -8.78
C HIS A 77 9.06 -1.02 -10.09
N THR A 78 9.00 -2.36 -9.98
CA THR A 78 9.15 -3.24 -11.15
C THR A 78 7.86 -3.42 -11.95
N GLY A 79 6.70 -3.03 -11.39
CA GLY A 79 5.41 -3.12 -12.06
C GLY A 79 4.99 -4.57 -12.36
N ARG A 80 5.06 -5.45 -11.36
CA ARG A 80 4.68 -6.86 -11.47
C ARG A 80 3.74 -7.29 -10.36
N VAL A 81 2.87 -8.24 -10.67
CA VAL A 81 2.19 -9.06 -9.68
C VAL A 81 2.97 -10.36 -9.57
N ARG A 82 3.53 -10.65 -8.39
CA ARG A 82 4.15 -11.93 -8.06
C ARG A 82 3.14 -12.79 -7.33
N LEU A 83 2.77 -13.91 -7.92
CA LEU A 83 1.93 -14.95 -7.34
C LEU A 83 2.84 -16.05 -6.81
N GLY A 84 2.51 -16.65 -5.68
CA GLY A 84 3.31 -17.74 -5.10
C GLY A 84 3.02 -17.93 -3.63
N THR A 85 3.98 -18.50 -2.90
CA THR A 85 3.83 -18.85 -1.48
C THR A 85 4.83 -18.08 -0.62
N LEU A 86 4.33 -17.33 0.37
CA LEU A 86 5.14 -16.65 1.38
C LEU A 86 4.80 -17.20 2.75
N GLY A 87 5.81 -17.69 3.48
CA GLY A 87 5.58 -18.28 4.80
C GLY A 87 4.61 -19.47 4.82
N GLY A 88 4.52 -20.22 3.74
CA GLY A 88 3.59 -21.34 3.58
C GLY A 88 2.17 -20.97 3.15
N ARG A 89 1.89 -19.68 2.88
CA ARG A 89 0.57 -19.20 2.45
C ARG A 89 0.57 -18.62 1.05
N PRO A 90 -0.46 -18.91 0.23
CA PRO A 90 -0.62 -18.32 -1.09
C PRO A 90 -0.79 -16.80 -0.99
N VAL A 91 -0.01 -16.05 -1.79
CA VAL A 91 -0.04 -14.58 -1.81
C VAL A 91 -0.09 -14.05 -3.24
N ALA A 92 -0.67 -12.85 -3.38
CA ALA A 92 -0.52 -12.00 -4.55
C ALA A 92 0.23 -10.73 -4.13
N MET A 93 1.46 -10.58 -4.59
CA MET A 93 2.35 -9.49 -4.18
C MET A 93 2.53 -8.50 -5.32
N LEU A 94 2.12 -7.25 -5.11
CA LEU A 94 2.31 -6.15 -6.04
C LEU A 94 3.68 -5.51 -5.79
N LEU A 95 4.56 -5.56 -6.78
CA LEU A 95 5.93 -5.04 -6.72
C LEU A 95 5.95 -3.58 -7.22
N GLY A 96 5.31 -2.72 -6.45
CA GLY A 96 5.23 -1.29 -6.69
C GLY A 96 3.81 -0.76 -6.84
N ARG A 97 3.70 0.57 -6.81
CA ARG A 97 2.45 1.32 -6.94
C ARG A 97 2.67 2.60 -7.75
N ALA A 98 1.60 3.09 -8.37
CA ALA A 98 1.54 4.46 -8.86
C ALA A 98 1.21 5.42 -7.73
N HIS A 99 1.90 6.55 -7.64
CA HIS A 99 1.66 7.55 -6.61
C HIS A 99 0.82 8.71 -7.16
N ALA A 100 0.06 9.33 -6.27
CA ALA A 100 -0.77 10.47 -6.66
C ALA A 100 0.04 11.66 -7.22
N TYR A 101 1.30 11.84 -6.82
CA TYR A 101 2.15 12.89 -7.37
C TYR A 101 2.60 12.65 -8.82
N GLU A 102 2.53 11.42 -9.34
CA GLU A 102 2.92 11.10 -10.72
C GLU A 102 1.91 11.64 -11.74
N SER A 103 0.62 11.57 -11.42
CA SER A 103 -0.47 11.97 -12.32
C SER A 103 -1.43 13.01 -11.73
N GLY A 104 -1.31 13.32 -10.45
CA GLY A 104 -2.30 14.08 -9.70
C GLY A 104 -3.52 13.27 -9.25
N GLU A 105 -3.58 11.96 -9.57
CA GLU A 105 -4.77 11.14 -9.43
C GLU A 105 -4.66 10.15 -8.25
N ALA A 106 -5.49 10.35 -7.22
CA ALA A 106 -5.53 9.45 -6.07
C ALA A 106 -6.08 8.05 -6.41
N HIS A 107 -6.72 7.87 -7.54
CA HIS A 107 -7.35 6.61 -7.93
C HIS A 107 -6.49 5.70 -8.82
N ALA A 108 -5.23 6.01 -9.05
CA ALA A 108 -4.37 5.26 -9.97
C ALA A 108 -4.32 3.74 -9.68
N MET A 109 -4.33 3.34 -8.40
CA MET A 109 -4.32 1.93 -7.99
C MET A 109 -5.71 1.27 -7.92
N ARG A 110 -6.80 1.95 -8.32
CA ARG A 110 -8.17 1.44 -8.20
C ARG A 110 -8.36 0.09 -8.88
N GLY A 111 -7.91 -0.02 -10.13
CA GLY A 111 -8.05 -1.25 -10.91
C GLY A 111 -7.30 -2.42 -10.26
N ALA A 112 -6.06 -2.21 -9.84
CA ALA A 112 -5.23 -3.21 -9.19
C ALA A 112 -5.85 -3.72 -7.89
N VAL A 113 -6.27 -2.81 -6.98
CA VAL A 113 -6.89 -3.19 -5.69
C VAL A 113 -8.19 -3.97 -5.90
N ARG A 114 -9.04 -3.54 -6.84
CA ARG A 114 -10.28 -4.25 -7.15
C ARG A 114 -10.04 -5.60 -7.80
N THR A 115 -9.01 -5.72 -8.64
CA THR A 115 -8.60 -7.01 -9.21
C THR A 115 -8.22 -8.00 -8.12
N LEU A 116 -7.42 -7.58 -7.12
CA LEU A 116 -7.06 -8.44 -5.98
C LEU A 116 -8.29 -8.91 -5.18
N ALA A 117 -9.22 -8.00 -4.89
CA ALA A 117 -10.47 -8.35 -4.19
C ALA A 117 -11.32 -9.36 -5.00
N GLN A 118 -11.46 -9.16 -6.32
CA GLN A 118 -12.20 -10.07 -7.20
C GLN A 118 -11.45 -11.37 -7.49
N LEU A 119 -10.13 -11.38 -7.42
CA LEU A 119 -9.33 -12.61 -7.48
C LEU A 119 -9.66 -13.53 -6.31
N GLY A 120 -9.94 -12.98 -5.13
CA GLY A 120 -10.31 -13.74 -3.93
C GLY A 120 -9.59 -13.28 -2.66
N CYS A 121 -8.73 -12.27 -2.74
CA CYS A 121 -8.08 -11.71 -1.56
C CYS A 121 -9.10 -11.14 -0.56
N ARG A 122 -8.78 -11.22 0.73
CA ARG A 122 -9.58 -10.70 1.85
C ARG A 122 -8.77 -9.74 2.72
N VAL A 123 -7.46 -9.84 2.68
CA VAL A 123 -6.53 -9.00 3.43
C VAL A 123 -5.59 -8.32 2.44
N LEU A 124 -5.40 -7.00 2.61
CA LEU A 124 -4.32 -6.24 1.99
C LEU A 124 -3.31 -5.85 3.08
N VAL A 125 -2.09 -6.36 2.98
CA VAL A 125 -0.95 -5.85 3.73
C VAL A 125 -0.18 -4.91 2.83
N GLN A 126 -0.13 -3.63 3.17
CA GLN A 126 0.62 -2.66 2.40
C GLN A 126 1.78 -2.10 3.20
N THR A 127 2.84 -1.74 2.48
CA THR A 127 4.06 -1.24 3.07
C THR A 127 4.49 0.07 2.42
N ASN A 128 5.22 0.89 3.14
CA ASN A 128 5.76 2.15 2.63
C ASN A 128 7.09 2.52 3.32
N ALA A 129 7.78 3.53 2.78
CA ALA A 129 8.78 4.30 3.47
C ALA A 129 8.12 5.57 4.04
N ALA A 130 8.55 6.02 5.21
CA ALA A 130 8.01 7.21 5.86
C ALA A 130 9.10 8.00 6.59
N GLY A 131 8.90 9.32 6.69
CA GLY A 131 9.63 10.19 7.59
C GLY A 131 9.00 10.17 8.98
N SER A 132 9.80 9.98 10.02
CA SER A 132 9.33 10.02 11.41
C SER A 132 9.25 11.45 11.92
N LEU A 133 8.16 11.76 12.62
CA LEU A 133 7.98 13.04 13.31
C LEU A 133 8.53 13.02 14.75
N HIS A 134 9.11 11.91 15.20
CA HIS A 134 9.60 11.71 16.56
C HIS A 134 11.04 11.21 16.58
N ALA A 135 11.91 11.87 17.35
CA ALA A 135 13.30 11.43 17.54
C ALA A 135 13.40 10.04 18.18
N SER A 136 12.39 9.62 18.95
CA SER A 136 12.29 8.28 19.56
C SER A 136 11.96 7.15 18.57
N MET A 137 11.64 7.49 17.34
CA MET A 137 11.38 6.55 16.25
C MET A 137 12.38 6.84 15.11
N PRO A 138 13.68 6.52 15.29
CA PRO A 138 14.75 6.85 14.34
C PRO A 138 14.65 6.02 13.04
N PRO A 139 15.44 6.37 12.01
CA PRO A 139 15.58 5.55 10.81
C PRO A 139 15.86 4.08 11.14
N GLY A 140 15.21 3.16 10.42
CA GLY A 140 15.22 1.72 10.69
C GLY A 140 14.06 1.26 11.58
N SER A 141 13.33 2.15 12.24
CA SER A 141 12.14 1.79 13.02
C SER A 141 11.01 1.30 12.12
N LEU A 142 10.18 0.40 12.67
CA LEU A 142 8.97 -0.10 12.04
C LEU A 142 7.74 0.46 12.76
N MET A 143 6.73 0.89 12.02
CA MET A 143 5.47 1.40 12.57
C MET A 143 4.27 0.76 11.86
N ALA A 144 3.34 0.20 12.63
CA ALA A 144 2.01 -0.15 12.14
C ALA A 144 1.12 1.10 12.16
N LEU A 145 0.41 1.36 11.09
CA LEU A 145 -0.54 2.46 11.03
C LEU A 145 -1.78 2.10 11.86
N SER A 146 -2.10 2.95 12.84
CA SER A 146 -3.36 2.86 13.60
C SER A 146 -4.47 3.68 12.94
N ASP A 147 -4.09 4.81 12.33
CA ASP A 147 -4.98 5.74 11.64
C ASP A 147 -4.19 6.58 10.63
N HIS A 148 -4.90 7.47 9.90
CA HIS A 148 -4.24 8.39 8.98
C HIS A 148 -4.88 9.78 8.92
N LEU A 149 -4.09 10.75 8.47
CA LEU A 149 -4.53 12.07 8.06
C LEU A 149 -4.41 12.19 6.54
N ASN A 150 -5.53 12.39 5.85
CA ASN A 150 -5.57 12.67 4.40
C ASN A 150 -5.45 14.19 4.18
N LEU A 151 -4.24 14.73 4.24
CA LEU A 151 -4.00 16.19 4.15
C LEU A 151 -4.37 16.79 2.78
N PRO A 152 -4.13 16.09 1.64
CA PRO A 152 -4.58 16.59 0.34
C PRO A 152 -6.09 16.59 0.19
N GLN A 153 -6.84 15.90 1.08
CA GLN A 153 -8.30 15.70 1.02
C GLN A 153 -8.77 15.16 -0.34
N ARG A 154 -7.94 14.32 -0.98
CA ARG A 154 -8.26 13.68 -2.25
C ARG A 154 -8.83 12.29 -1.99
N SER A 155 -10.04 12.05 -2.47
CA SER A 155 -10.65 10.73 -2.39
C SER A 155 -10.45 9.97 -3.71
N PRO A 156 -9.94 8.71 -3.67
CA PRO A 156 -9.89 7.86 -4.84
C PRO A 156 -11.28 7.43 -5.32
N LEU A 157 -12.34 7.71 -4.54
CA LEU A 157 -13.73 7.32 -4.81
C LEU A 157 -14.57 8.45 -5.44
N VAL A 158 -13.97 9.60 -5.74
CA VAL A 158 -14.71 10.78 -6.24
C VAL A 158 -15.51 10.50 -7.52
N HIS A 159 -15.12 9.50 -8.32
CA HIS A 159 -15.79 9.10 -9.56
C HIS A 159 -16.77 7.94 -9.39
N GLU A 160 -16.93 7.40 -8.18
CA GLU A 160 -17.97 6.40 -7.89
C GLU A 160 -19.33 7.08 -7.79
N ARG A 161 -20.39 6.38 -8.24
CA ARG A 161 -21.72 6.98 -8.38
C ARG A 161 -22.73 6.49 -7.39
N ASP A 162 -22.54 5.27 -6.90
CA ASP A 162 -23.45 4.67 -5.93
C ASP A 162 -23.03 5.03 -4.49
N ASP A 163 -23.89 4.71 -3.54
CA ASP A 163 -23.68 5.05 -2.13
C ASP A 163 -22.58 4.22 -1.47
N SER A 164 -22.03 3.19 -2.14
CA SER A 164 -20.88 2.42 -1.64
C SER A 164 -19.62 3.28 -1.47
N ARG A 165 -19.56 4.44 -2.16
CA ARG A 165 -18.45 5.41 -2.01
C ARG A 165 -18.33 6.03 -0.61
N PHE A 166 -19.39 5.99 0.20
CA PHE A 166 -19.39 6.48 1.58
C PHE A 166 -18.90 5.38 2.52
N VAL A 167 -17.58 5.14 2.50
CA VAL A 167 -16.92 4.06 3.25
C VAL A 167 -16.68 4.49 4.69
N ASP A 168 -17.06 3.63 5.66
CA ASP A 168 -16.68 3.80 7.06
C ASP A 168 -15.20 3.48 7.26
N LEU A 169 -14.42 4.46 7.70
CA LEU A 169 -12.98 4.36 7.92
C LEU A 169 -12.59 4.35 9.41
N ARG A 170 -13.53 4.18 10.36
CA ARG A 170 -13.21 4.10 11.80
C ARG A 170 -12.17 3.03 12.11
N GLU A 171 -12.20 1.92 11.37
CA GLU A 171 -11.23 0.84 11.45
C GLU A 171 -10.56 0.67 10.07
N ALA A 172 -10.06 1.78 9.52
CA ALA A 172 -9.37 1.76 8.23
C ALA A 172 -8.22 0.76 8.22
N TYR A 173 -7.50 0.66 9.34
CA TYR A 173 -6.46 -0.33 9.62
C TYR A 173 -6.98 -1.30 10.69
N ASP A 174 -7.15 -2.54 10.30
CA ASP A 174 -7.82 -3.58 11.10
C ASP A 174 -7.12 -3.82 12.45
N PRO A 175 -7.84 -3.68 13.60
CA PRO A 175 -7.23 -3.80 14.92
C PRO A 175 -6.67 -5.20 15.19
N ALA A 176 -7.32 -6.26 14.70
CA ALA A 176 -6.86 -7.63 14.90
C ALA A 176 -5.60 -7.91 14.10
N LEU A 177 -5.48 -7.39 12.86
CA LEU A 177 -4.26 -7.49 12.06
C LEU A 177 -3.10 -6.70 12.69
N ARG A 178 -3.36 -5.52 13.28
CA ARG A 178 -2.34 -4.75 14.01
C ARG A 178 -1.86 -5.49 15.25
N ALA A 179 -2.79 -6.04 16.04
CA ALA A 179 -2.45 -6.86 17.21
C ALA A 179 -1.64 -8.11 16.79
N HIS A 180 -1.99 -8.75 15.67
CA HIS A 180 -1.24 -9.87 15.11
C HIS A 180 0.18 -9.45 14.71
N ALA A 181 0.34 -8.33 13.99
CA ALA A 181 1.66 -7.81 13.60
C ALA A 181 2.56 -7.51 14.81
N ARG A 182 1.99 -6.98 15.91
CA ARG A 182 2.73 -6.76 17.18
C ARG A 182 3.22 -8.07 17.79
N ARG A 183 2.38 -9.12 17.82
CA ARG A 183 2.81 -10.45 18.29
C ARG A 183 3.95 -11.02 17.46
N CYS A 184 3.85 -10.91 16.14
CA CYS A 184 4.92 -11.35 15.23
C CYS A 184 6.22 -10.57 15.45
N ALA A 185 6.14 -9.24 15.59
CA ALA A 185 7.30 -8.41 15.88
C ALA A 185 7.96 -8.82 17.21
N HIS A 186 7.16 -8.98 18.25
CA HIS A 186 7.66 -9.41 19.57
C HIS A 186 8.38 -10.78 19.50
N SER A 187 7.82 -11.75 18.77
CA SER A 187 8.45 -13.07 18.59
C SER A 187 9.78 -13.05 17.86
N LEU A 188 10.01 -12.00 17.05
CA LEU A 188 11.26 -11.77 16.33
C LEU A 188 12.22 -10.85 17.10
N GLY A 189 11.87 -10.40 18.31
CA GLY A 189 12.65 -9.42 19.06
C GLY A 189 12.68 -8.02 18.41
N LEU A 190 11.72 -7.71 17.55
CA LEU A 190 11.60 -6.43 16.86
C LEU A 190 10.65 -5.49 17.62
N MET A 191 11.01 -4.22 17.70
CA MET A 191 10.10 -3.19 18.15
C MET A 191 9.22 -2.75 16.98
N LEU A 192 7.90 -2.81 17.16
CA LEU A 192 6.91 -2.29 16.23
C LEU A 192 6.14 -1.15 16.92
N HIS A 193 6.41 0.07 16.48
CA HIS A 193 5.64 1.23 16.89
C HIS A 193 4.22 1.17 16.31
N GLU A 194 3.32 1.95 16.86
CA GLU A 194 1.97 2.13 16.34
C GLU A 194 1.64 3.63 16.34
N GLY A 195 1.09 4.15 15.24
CA GLY A 195 0.87 5.59 15.14
C GLY A 195 0.04 6.01 13.94
N VAL A 196 -0.19 7.32 13.87
CA VAL A 196 -0.96 8.01 12.83
C VAL A 196 -0.04 8.42 11.68
N TYR A 197 -0.41 8.04 10.46
CA TYR A 197 0.32 8.38 9.25
C TYR A 197 -0.32 9.59 8.56
N ALA A 198 0.45 10.65 8.32
CA ALA A 198 0.02 11.77 7.49
C ALA A 198 0.35 11.48 6.02
N TRP A 199 -0.67 11.46 5.17
CA TRP A 199 -0.48 11.46 3.73
C TRP A 199 -0.41 12.89 3.22
N VAL A 200 0.70 13.21 2.53
CA VAL A 200 0.92 14.44 1.77
C VAL A 200 1.10 14.09 0.29
N LEU A 201 0.85 15.05 -0.59
CA LEU A 201 0.91 14.77 -2.02
C LEU A 201 2.34 14.53 -2.51
N GLY A 202 3.30 15.35 -2.08
CA GLY A 202 4.66 15.38 -2.68
C GLY A 202 4.66 16.02 -4.09
N PRO A 203 5.70 15.82 -4.94
CA PRO A 203 6.89 15.00 -4.68
C PRO A 203 7.96 15.65 -3.79
N GLN A 204 7.86 16.96 -3.49
CA GLN A 204 8.79 17.64 -2.57
C GLN A 204 8.59 17.15 -1.14
N PHE A 205 9.68 17.14 -0.36
CA PHE A 205 9.60 16.95 1.08
C PHE A 205 8.99 18.18 1.75
N GLU A 206 8.48 17.96 2.97
CA GLU A 206 7.81 18.98 3.77
C GLU A 206 8.82 20.01 4.30
N THR A 207 8.35 21.22 4.54
CA THR A 207 9.10 22.23 5.29
C THR A 207 9.06 21.96 6.80
N PRO A 208 10.00 22.51 7.60
CA PRO A 208 9.94 22.40 9.07
C PRO A 208 8.62 22.95 9.67
N ALA A 209 7.99 23.92 9.02
CA ALA A 209 6.70 24.46 9.47
C ALA A 209 5.55 23.47 9.24
N GLU A 210 5.53 22.81 8.07
CA GLU A 210 4.56 21.74 7.76
C GLU A 210 4.74 20.56 8.73
N ILE A 211 5.97 20.14 9.04
CA ILE A 211 6.21 19.07 10.01
C ILE A 211 5.69 19.46 11.42
N ARG A 212 5.89 20.70 11.88
CA ARG A 212 5.30 21.15 13.14
C ARG A 212 3.78 21.13 13.10
N MET A 213 3.17 21.52 11.98
CA MET A 213 1.71 21.44 11.78
C MET A 213 1.24 19.99 11.88
N LEU A 214 1.87 19.04 11.17
CA LEU A 214 1.51 17.62 11.19
C LEU A 214 1.59 17.04 12.61
N ARG A 215 2.63 17.37 13.38
CA ARG A 215 2.74 16.97 14.79
C ARG A 215 1.60 17.52 15.63
N THR A 216 1.23 18.77 15.43
CA THR A 216 0.11 19.42 16.15
C THR A 216 -1.22 18.73 15.82
N LEU A 217 -1.38 18.24 14.58
CA LEU A 217 -2.55 17.46 14.17
C LEU A 217 -2.54 16.01 14.66
N GLY A 218 -1.48 15.56 15.32
CA GLY A 218 -1.37 14.24 15.90
C GLY A 218 -0.77 13.18 14.98
N ALA A 219 -0.03 13.57 13.93
CA ALA A 219 0.69 12.62 13.10
C ALA A 219 2.00 12.16 13.76
N ASP A 220 2.36 10.89 13.56
CA ASP A 220 3.60 10.26 14.02
C ASP A 220 4.60 10.03 12.89
N ALA A 221 4.10 9.81 11.68
CA ALA A 221 4.91 9.63 10.47
C ALA A 221 4.26 10.36 9.29
N VAL A 222 5.07 10.67 8.26
CA VAL A 222 4.63 11.34 7.04
C VAL A 222 5.14 10.61 5.80
N GLY A 223 4.32 10.59 4.75
CA GLY A 223 4.72 10.07 3.45
C GLY A 223 3.69 10.33 2.36
N MET A 224 3.96 9.84 1.15
CA MET A 224 3.29 10.27 -0.08
C MET A 224 2.44 9.16 -0.73
N SER A 225 2.02 8.14 0.03
CA SER A 225 1.32 6.94 -0.48
C SER A 225 0.30 6.38 0.50
N THR A 226 -0.15 5.15 0.29
CA THR A 226 -0.82 4.28 1.30
C THR A 226 -2.28 4.63 1.58
N VAL A 227 -2.61 5.89 1.83
CA VAL A 227 -3.98 6.31 2.18
C VAL A 227 -4.97 6.10 1.02
N PRO A 228 -4.66 6.46 -0.23
CA PRO A 228 -5.55 6.15 -1.35
C PRO A 228 -5.85 4.66 -1.50
N GLU A 229 -4.82 3.81 -1.39
CA GLU A 229 -4.97 2.36 -1.51
C GLU A 229 -5.74 1.78 -0.32
N THR A 230 -5.56 2.34 0.90
CA THR A 230 -6.38 1.96 2.07
C THR A 230 -7.86 2.24 1.83
N ILE A 231 -8.21 3.42 1.33
CA ILE A 231 -9.60 3.80 1.02
C ILE A 231 -10.18 2.87 -0.04
N LEU A 232 -9.41 2.58 -1.12
CA LEU A 232 -9.81 1.66 -2.19
C LEU A 232 -10.00 0.23 -1.67
N ALA A 233 -9.11 -0.24 -0.79
CA ALA A 233 -9.17 -1.57 -0.19
C ALA A 233 -10.40 -1.72 0.72
N ARG A 234 -10.65 -0.74 1.59
CA ARG A 234 -11.84 -0.72 2.43
C ARG A 234 -13.13 -0.68 1.62
N HIS A 235 -13.17 0.12 0.55
CA HIS A 235 -14.28 0.14 -0.41
C HIS A 235 -14.49 -1.23 -1.09
N ALA A 236 -13.40 -1.94 -1.40
CA ALA A 236 -13.46 -3.28 -2.00
C ALA A 236 -13.72 -4.41 -0.98
N GLY A 237 -13.95 -4.09 0.30
CA GLY A 237 -14.25 -5.05 1.37
C GLY A 237 -13.01 -5.78 1.91
N LEU A 238 -11.80 -5.30 1.63
CA LEU A 238 -10.57 -5.87 2.18
C LEU A 238 -10.31 -5.35 3.60
N ARG A 239 -9.80 -6.22 4.47
CA ARG A 239 -9.17 -5.84 5.73
C ARG A 239 -7.77 -5.32 5.44
N VAL A 240 -7.34 -4.24 6.09
CA VAL A 240 -6.07 -3.59 5.78
C VAL A 240 -5.14 -3.60 6.98
N LEU A 241 -3.89 -3.99 6.74
CA LEU A 241 -2.74 -3.71 7.59
C LEU A 241 -1.77 -2.84 6.79
N ALA A 242 -1.26 -1.77 7.37
CA ALA A 242 -0.22 -0.97 6.75
C ALA A 242 0.98 -0.84 7.69
N LEU A 243 2.18 -0.99 7.12
CA LEU A 243 3.45 -0.95 7.82
C LEU A 243 4.36 0.10 7.17
N SER A 244 4.87 1.02 7.98
CA SER A 244 5.90 1.97 7.57
C SER A 244 7.28 1.51 8.02
N LEU A 245 8.25 1.60 7.12
CA LEU A 245 9.66 1.61 7.45
C LEU A 245 10.11 3.06 7.54
N VAL A 246 10.55 3.49 8.70
CA VAL A 246 11.12 4.82 8.88
C VAL A 246 12.47 4.90 8.20
N THR A 247 12.59 5.78 7.22
CA THR A 247 13.81 5.95 6.42
C THR A 247 14.60 7.19 6.80
N ASN A 248 13.93 8.16 7.41
CA ASN A 248 14.54 9.42 7.84
C ASN A 248 13.73 10.04 8.99
N LEU A 249 14.33 10.93 9.73
CA LEU A 249 13.58 11.91 10.53
C LEU A 249 13.01 12.96 9.57
N ALA A 250 11.77 13.41 9.82
CA ALA A 250 11.14 14.45 9.02
C ALA A 250 11.88 15.79 9.15
N CYS A 251 11.69 16.69 8.19
CA CYS A 251 12.40 17.95 8.10
C CYS A 251 12.27 18.77 9.39
N GLY A 252 13.43 19.17 9.99
CA GLY A 252 13.48 19.92 11.26
C GLY A 252 13.23 19.09 12.52
N VAL A 253 13.16 17.76 12.41
CA VAL A 253 13.24 16.82 13.55
C VAL A 253 14.67 16.32 13.70
N GLY A 254 15.37 16.11 12.59
CA GLY A 254 16.81 15.83 12.50
C GLY A 254 17.52 16.90 11.69
N ASP A 255 18.85 16.86 11.71
CA ASP A 255 19.72 17.84 11.04
C ASP A 255 20.13 17.41 9.61
N GLU A 256 19.74 16.20 9.17
CA GLU A 256 20.15 15.65 7.90
C GLU A 256 19.35 16.23 6.72
N ALA A 257 20.05 16.51 5.61
CA ALA A 257 19.39 16.88 4.36
C ALA A 257 18.65 15.68 3.77
N LEU A 258 17.37 15.88 3.45
CA LEU A 258 16.52 14.84 2.89
C LEU A 258 16.75 14.69 1.38
N SER A 259 16.87 13.45 0.92
CA SER A 259 16.91 13.11 -0.50
C SER A 259 16.30 11.74 -0.75
N HIS A 260 15.78 11.52 -1.95
CA HIS A 260 15.25 10.21 -2.34
C HIS A 260 16.31 9.10 -2.29
N ALA A 261 17.56 9.42 -2.68
CA ALA A 261 18.70 8.48 -2.61
C ALA A 261 18.99 8.06 -1.17
N HIS A 262 18.98 9.00 -0.21
CA HIS A 262 19.18 8.70 1.21
C HIS A 262 18.04 7.82 1.75
N THR A 263 16.79 8.13 1.38
CA THR A 263 15.61 7.29 1.72
C THR A 263 15.79 5.85 1.26
N LEU A 264 16.23 5.63 0.02
CA LEU A 264 16.45 4.28 -0.53
C LEU A 264 17.59 3.55 0.17
N GLN A 265 18.68 4.25 0.49
CA GLN A 265 19.83 3.67 1.22
C GLN A 265 19.45 3.24 2.64
N ALA A 266 18.77 4.10 3.39
CA ALA A 266 18.29 3.78 4.74
C ALA A 266 17.30 2.59 4.72
N ALA A 267 16.43 2.58 3.74
CA ALA A 267 15.49 1.49 3.53
C ALA A 267 16.19 0.14 3.24
N ALA A 268 17.25 0.14 2.44
CA ALA A 268 18.02 -1.07 2.14
C ALA A 268 18.72 -1.62 3.40
N GLN A 269 19.24 -0.75 4.28
CA GLN A 269 19.90 -1.15 5.52
C GLN A 269 18.94 -1.81 6.52
N ALA A 270 17.71 -1.32 6.62
CA ALA A 270 16.71 -1.83 7.57
C ALA A 270 15.83 -2.96 6.97
N GLY A 271 15.96 -3.25 5.69
CA GLY A 271 15.06 -4.12 4.92
C GLY A 271 14.99 -5.57 5.41
N ALA A 272 16.05 -6.11 6.00
CA ALA A 272 16.08 -7.50 6.48
C ALA A 272 15.04 -7.74 7.61
N GLY A 273 15.02 -6.88 8.63
CA GLY A 273 14.06 -6.97 9.73
C GLY A 273 12.61 -6.75 9.26
N ALA A 274 12.43 -5.78 8.36
CA ALA A 274 11.14 -5.49 7.75
C ALA A 274 10.59 -6.70 6.96
N SER A 275 11.43 -7.33 6.12
CA SER A 275 11.07 -8.51 5.34
C SER A 275 10.75 -9.71 6.23
N ALA A 276 11.54 -9.94 7.29
CA ALA A 276 11.30 -11.01 8.27
C ALA A 276 9.96 -10.81 8.99
N LEU A 277 9.64 -9.59 9.39
CA LEU A 277 8.36 -9.26 10.01
C LEU A 277 7.19 -9.52 9.04
N LEU A 278 7.29 -9.06 7.80
CA LEU A 278 6.24 -9.27 6.80
C LEU A 278 5.98 -10.76 6.55
N GLN A 279 7.06 -11.56 6.42
CA GLN A 279 6.97 -13.01 6.27
C GLN A 279 6.31 -13.66 7.49
N ALA A 280 6.69 -13.28 8.72
CA ALA A 280 6.11 -13.80 9.94
C ALA A 280 4.62 -13.47 10.08
N ILE A 281 4.22 -12.24 9.70
CA ILE A 281 2.81 -11.83 9.67
C ILE A 281 2.00 -12.71 8.73
N VAL A 282 2.48 -12.93 7.51
CA VAL A 282 1.76 -13.76 6.52
C VAL A 282 1.70 -15.21 6.96
N ALA A 283 2.83 -15.79 7.43
CA ALA A 283 2.93 -17.18 7.84
C ALA A 283 1.94 -17.55 8.97
N ASN A 284 1.78 -16.66 9.94
CA ASN A 284 0.99 -16.89 11.14
C ASN A 284 -0.41 -16.25 11.09
N LEU A 285 -0.81 -15.70 9.95
CA LEU A 285 -2.15 -15.11 9.81
C LEU A 285 -3.20 -16.21 9.95
N GLU A 286 -4.15 -16.03 10.87
CA GLU A 286 -5.34 -16.87 10.92
C GLU A 286 -6.11 -16.74 9.60
N ASP A 287 -6.74 -17.83 9.12
CA ASP A 287 -7.44 -17.79 7.86
C ASP A 287 -8.49 -16.68 7.86
N PRO A 288 -8.39 -15.71 6.95
CA PRO A 288 -9.40 -14.68 6.84
C PRO A 288 -10.68 -15.33 6.31
N VAL A 289 -11.66 -15.44 7.18
CA VAL A 289 -13.01 -15.96 6.88
C VAL A 289 -13.73 -15.02 5.91
#